data_ac7f3c72715c86487ea3dc4b1ac54510
#
_entry.id   ac7f3c72715c86487ea3dc4b1ac54510
#
_cell.length_a   1.000
_cell.length_b   1.000
_cell.length_c   1.000
_cell.angle_alpha   90.00
_cell.angle_beta   90.00
_cell.angle_gamma   90.00
#
_symmetry.space_group_name_H-M   'P 1'
#
loop_
_entity.id
_entity.type
_entity.pdbx_description
1 polymer ?
#
loop_
_entity_poly.entity_id
_entity_poly.type
_entity_poly.pdbx_seq_one_letter_code
_entity_poly.pdbx_strand_id
1 'polypeptide(L)'
;MAATHPPAYPLAVRGPGRRKREVLFFVGSAGMSLLRLTFLGTSAAQPTLHRNLSGLAVKVDTDLLLFDCGEGSQRQMVRFGTGFTVDAVFFTHFHADHYLGIIGFLRTLGMMGREQPMHMYGPPTARRVLHQAVHLGVEALAFPVELHELKDGDSVRRNGYTVHAVGVDHRINALGYVLAEDDRPGRFNVEKAKALGVPSGPDFGRLQRGEAVTLADGTTVRPEDVLGAARGGRRLVISGDTRPCASLTRAAKDADLLIHESTFSDDEQARAVETRHSTAREAARVAREAGARRLILTHLSSRHDTDPSKLLAQAREEYKGPVEVAHDGLTLELPLRD
;
A
#
# COMPACT_ATOMS: atom_id res chain seq x y z
N MET A 1 29.76 -41.30 -5.43
CA MET A 1 30.11 -40.04 -6.15
C MET A 1 29.54 -38.90 -5.35
N ALA A 2 30.38 -38.11 -4.73
CA ALA A 2 30.00 -37.03 -3.84
C ALA A 2 29.63 -35.78 -4.68
N ALA A 3 28.46 -35.22 -4.42
CA ALA A 3 28.00 -33.97 -5.03
C ALA A 3 28.74 -32.80 -4.39
N THR A 4 29.54 -32.11 -5.20
CA THR A 4 30.23 -30.88 -4.79
C THR A 4 29.28 -29.69 -4.88
N HIS A 5 29.09 -29.00 -3.77
CA HIS A 5 28.39 -27.72 -3.74
C HIS A 5 29.20 -26.61 -4.44
N PRO A 6 28.58 -25.71 -5.20
CA PRO A 6 29.26 -24.54 -5.74
C PRO A 6 29.57 -23.51 -4.62
N PRO A 7 30.66 -22.73 -4.77
CA PRO A 7 31.10 -21.81 -3.74
C PRO A 7 30.16 -20.60 -3.62
N ALA A 8 29.97 -20.15 -2.40
CA ALA A 8 29.26 -18.91 -2.08
C ALA A 8 30.03 -17.69 -2.60
N TYR A 9 29.35 -16.83 -3.38
CA TYR A 9 29.91 -15.55 -3.83
C TYR A 9 29.79 -14.49 -2.74
N PRO A 10 30.88 -13.81 -2.36
CA PRO A 10 30.80 -12.70 -1.42
C PRO A 10 30.31 -11.44 -2.14
N LEU A 11 29.14 -10.92 -1.76
CA LEU A 11 28.67 -9.59 -2.14
C LEU A 11 29.39 -8.51 -1.31
N ALA A 12 30.57 -8.08 -1.79
CA ALA A 12 31.21 -6.88 -1.28
C ALA A 12 31.55 -5.95 -2.45
N VAL A 13 30.67 -5.04 -2.79
CA VAL A 13 30.96 -3.90 -3.65
C VAL A 13 31.21 -2.69 -2.76
N ARG A 14 32.49 -2.33 -2.56
CA ARG A 14 32.88 -1.04 -2.00
C ARG A 14 32.86 0.02 -3.10
N GLY A 15 31.85 0.89 -3.08
CA GLY A 15 31.83 2.13 -3.86
C GLY A 15 32.34 3.31 -3.04
N PRO A 16 32.88 4.39 -3.65
CA PRO A 16 33.53 5.49 -2.96
C PRO A 16 32.56 6.41 -2.24
N GLY A 17 32.87 6.72 -0.98
CA GLY A 17 32.54 7.93 -0.24
C GLY A 17 31.06 8.41 -0.25
N ARG A 18 30.18 7.79 0.52
CA ARG A 18 28.92 8.42 0.95
C ARG A 18 29.01 8.83 2.42
N ARG A 19 28.77 10.13 2.68
CA ARG A 19 28.56 10.68 4.02
C ARG A 19 27.54 9.81 4.75
N LYS A 20 27.88 9.37 5.96
CA LYS A 20 26.97 8.67 6.84
C LYS A 20 25.75 9.56 7.07
N ARG A 21 24.59 9.21 6.49
CA ARG A 21 23.31 9.62 7.04
C ARG A 21 23.10 8.71 8.25
N GLU A 22 23.15 9.27 9.44
CA GLU A 22 22.68 8.62 10.64
C GLU A 22 21.22 8.27 10.43
N VAL A 23 20.94 6.99 10.25
CA VAL A 23 19.61 6.44 10.40
C VAL A 23 19.38 6.39 11.91
N LEU A 24 18.71 7.39 12.44
CA LEU A 24 18.19 7.35 13.79
C LEU A 24 17.18 6.20 13.85
N PHE A 25 17.62 5.08 14.42
CA PHE A 25 16.71 4.05 14.90
C PHE A 25 15.95 4.65 16.09
N PHE A 26 14.75 5.14 15.85
CA PHE A 26 13.80 5.37 16.92
C PHE A 26 13.42 3.99 17.49
N VAL A 27 13.96 3.69 18.66
CA VAL A 27 13.49 2.60 19.52
C VAL A 27 12.02 2.90 19.81
N GLY A 28 11.13 2.00 19.38
CA GLY A 28 9.70 2.18 19.44
C GLY A 28 9.18 2.51 20.83
N SER A 29 8.60 3.68 20.97
CA SER A 29 7.63 3.94 22.01
C SER A 29 6.37 3.13 21.70
N ALA A 30 5.87 2.38 22.66
CA ALA A 30 4.64 1.62 22.55
C ALA A 30 3.50 2.52 21.99
N GLY A 31 2.96 2.19 20.81
CA GLY A 31 1.69 2.74 20.33
C GLY A 31 1.65 3.53 19.03
N MET A 32 2.72 3.66 18.25
CA MET A 32 2.62 4.29 16.92
C MET A 32 2.58 3.22 15.83
N SER A 33 1.38 2.98 15.27
CA SER A 33 1.21 2.16 14.07
C SER A 33 1.91 2.80 12.88
N LEU A 34 2.79 2.03 12.21
CA LEU A 34 3.49 2.45 11.01
C LEU A 34 2.62 2.18 9.77
N LEU A 35 2.37 3.21 8.97
CA LEU A 35 1.84 3.06 7.61
C LEU A 35 2.75 3.83 6.66
N ARG A 36 3.66 3.10 5.99
CA ARG A 36 4.64 3.65 5.07
C ARG A 36 4.42 3.09 3.67
N LEU A 37 4.48 3.97 2.68
CA LEU A 37 4.35 3.63 1.27
C LEU A 37 5.67 3.93 0.55
N THR A 38 6.05 3.06 -0.41
CA THR A 38 7.19 3.30 -1.31
C THR A 38 6.78 2.93 -2.73
N PHE A 39 6.83 3.89 -3.65
CA PHE A 39 6.54 3.66 -5.06
C PHE A 39 7.73 2.96 -5.72
N LEU A 40 7.51 1.73 -6.20
CA LEU A 40 8.50 0.93 -6.90
C LEU A 40 8.56 1.27 -8.37
N GLY A 41 7.41 1.72 -8.93
CA GLY A 41 7.31 2.14 -10.30
C GLY A 41 6.07 2.99 -10.51
N THR A 42 6.18 3.95 -11.42
CA THR A 42 5.20 5.02 -11.64
C THR A 42 4.88 5.26 -13.12
N SER A 43 5.41 4.42 -14.03
CA SER A 43 5.16 4.47 -15.48
C SER A 43 3.98 3.63 -15.90
N ALA A 44 3.28 4.08 -16.92
CA ALA A 44 2.21 3.37 -17.62
C ALA A 44 2.75 2.57 -18.82
N ALA A 45 2.28 1.35 -19.01
CA ALA A 45 2.45 0.48 -20.16
C ALA A 45 3.90 0.05 -20.50
N GLN A 46 4.88 0.92 -20.41
CA GLN A 46 6.29 0.64 -20.71
C GLN A 46 7.23 1.36 -19.72
N PRO A 47 8.35 0.73 -19.32
CA PRO A 47 9.33 1.39 -18.48
C PRO A 47 10.06 2.49 -19.26
N THR A 48 10.59 3.45 -18.53
CA THR A 48 11.45 4.51 -19.06
C THR A 48 12.82 4.48 -18.35
N LEU A 49 13.69 5.45 -18.67
CA LEU A 49 14.94 5.60 -17.92
C LEU A 49 14.71 6.06 -16.46
N HIS A 50 13.64 6.77 -16.21
CA HIS A 50 13.38 7.40 -14.90
C HIS A 50 12.28 6.71 -14.11
N ARG A 51 11.38 5.98 -14.79
CA ARG A 51 10.19 5.36 -14.20
C ARG A 51 10.09 3.88 -14.56
N ASN A 52 9.98 3.05 -13.55
CA ASN A 52 9.68 1.63 -13.67
C ASN A 52 8.17 1.40 -13.81
N LEU A 53 7.78 0.18 -14.15
CA LEU A 53 6.39 -0.25 -14.25
C LEU A 53 5.72 -0.37 -12.89
N SER A 54 4.38 -0.35 -12.88
CA SER A 54 3.53 -0.25 -11.71
C SER A 54 3.90 -1.20 -10.57
N GLY A 55 4.10 -0.63 -9.40
CA GLY A 55 4.34 -1.36 -8.17
C GLY A 55 4.39 -0.40 -6.97
N LEU A 56 3.70 -0.77 -5.91
CA LEU A 56 3.66 0.00 -4.67
C LEU A 56 3.88 -0.95 -3.49
N ALA A 57 4.90 -0.68 -2.69
CA ALA A 57 5.13 -1.37 -1.42
C ALA A 57 4.48 -0.59 -0.28
N VAL A 58 3.64 -1.26 0.51
CA VAL A 58 2.95 -0.68 1.67
C VAL A 58 3.31 -1.47 2.91
N LYS A 59 4.00 -0.81 3.84
CA LYS A 59 4.36 -1.36 5.14
C LYS A 59 3.32 -0.93 6.17
N VAL A 60 2.61 -1.90 6.76
CA VAL A 60 1.65 -1.69 7.84
C VAL A 60 2.19 -2.43 9.06
N ASP A 61 2.73 -1.73 10.02
CA ASP A 61 3.44 -2.30 11.18
C ASP A 61 4.48 -3.35 10.76
N THR A 62 4.20 -4.63 10.98
CA THR A 62 5.07 -5.75 10.60
C THR A 62 4.82 -6.23 9.18
N ASP A 63 3.60 -6.08 8.66
CA ASP A 63 3.21 -6.58 7.34
C ASP A 63 3.79 -5.74 6.21
N LEU A 64 4.31 -6.39 5.18
CA LEU A 64 4.70 -5.78 3.92
C LEU A 64 3.78 -6.28 2.80
N LEU A 65 3.02 -5.38 2.22
CA LEU A 65 2.11 -5.65 1.11
C LEU A 65 2.67 -5.07 -0.19
N LEU A 66 2.46 -5.77 -1.30
CA LEU A 66 2.66 -5.19 -2.63
C LEU A 66 1.30 -4.97 -3.29
N PHE A 67 1.11 -3.81 -3.90
CA PHE A 67 0.03 -3.53 -4.84
C PHE A 67 0.65 -3.40 -6.23
N ASP A 68 0.32 -4.36 -7.08
CA ASP A 68 0.98 -4.67 -8.34
C ASP A 68 2.47 -5.04 -8.21
N CYS A 69 2.97 -5.73 -9.22
CA CYS A 69 4.35 -6.17 -9.32
C CYS A 69 4.75 -6.19 -10.80
N GLY A 70 4.88 -5.00 -11.40
CA GLY A 70 5.36 -4.83 -12.77
C GLY A 70 6.80 -5.29 -12.92
N GLU A 71 7.23 -5.48 -14.16
CA GLU A 71 8.62 -5.86 -14.46
C GLU A 71 9.60 -4.90 -13.76
N GLY A 72 10.69 -5.43 -13.20
CA GLY A 72 11.69 -4.65 -12.48
C GLY A 72 11.34 -4.30 -11.02
N SER A 73 10.13 -4.58 -10.52
CA SER A 73 9.72 -4.30 -9.12
C SER A 73 10.72 -4.85 -8.11
N GLN A 74 11.21 -6.08 -8.32
CA GLN A 74 12.22 -6.70 -7.48
C GLN A 74 13.50 -5.86 -7.40
N ARG A 75 14.01 -5.35 -8.52
CA ARG A 75 15.19 -4.47 -8.56
C ARG A 75 14.94 -3.17 -7.81
N GLN A 76 13.75 -2.60 -7.94
CA GLN A 76 13.34 -1.39 -7.23
C GLN A 76 13.23 -1.63 -5.72
N MET A 77 12.75 -2.80 -5.29
CA MET A 77 12.73 -3.18 -3.87
C MET A 77 14.15 -3.20 -3.28
N VAL A 78 15.14 -3.73 -4.01
CA VAL A 78 16.55 -3.66 -3.61
C VAL A 78 17.03 -2.21 -3.54
N ARG A 79 16.72 -1.44 -4.59
CA ARG A 79 17.18 -0.05 -4.73
C ARG A 79 16.67 0.85 -3.61
N PHE A 80 15.42 0.67 -3.20
CA PHE A 80 14.76 1.51 -2.20
C PHE A 80 14.71 0.89 -0.80
N GLY A 81 15.23 -0.33 -0.63
CA GLY A 81 15.39 -0.95 0.69
C GLY A 81 14.06 -1.32 1.36
N THR A 82 13.03 -1.70 0.59
CA THR A 82 11.72 -2.09 1.15
C THR A 82 11.75 -3.44 1.87
N GLY A 83 12.77 -4.27 1.61
CA GLY A 83 12.85 -5.65 2.07
C GLY A 83 12.08 -6.62 1.17
N PHE A 84 12.24 -7.92 1.43
CA PHE A 84 11.64 -9.01 0.65
C PHE A 84 10.66 -9.89 1.46
N THR A 85 10.45 -9.57 2.74
CA THR A 85 9.49 -10.30 3.59
C THR A 85 8.08 -9.81 3.28
N VAL A 86 7.60 -10.13 2.06
CA VAL A 86 6.28 -9.76 1.57
C VAL A 86 5.25 -10.76 2.07
N ASP A 87 4.19 -10.25 2.70
CA ASP A 87 3.11 -11.08 3.28
C ASP A 87 2.00 -11.36 2.28
N ALA A 88 1.74 -10.41 1.38
CA ALA A 88 0.74 -10.58 0.33
C ALA A 88 0.98 -9.65 -0.86
N VAL A 89 0.50 -10.06 -2.04
CA VAL A 89 0.47 -9.25 -3.26
C VAL A 89 -0.98 -9.07 -3.70
N PHE A 90 -1.38 -7.84 -3.95
CA PHE A 90 -2.70 -7.46 -4.45
C PHE A 90 -2.55 -6.91 -5.87
N PHE A 91 -3.07 -7.62 -6.85
CA PHE A 91 -3.04 -7.18 -8.24
C PHE A 91 -4.31 -6.39 -8.56
N THR A 92 -4.13 -5.19 -9.12
CA THR A 92 -5.25 -4.39 -9.59
C THR A 92 -5.89 -5.01 -10.82
N HIS A 93 -5.08 -5.47 -11.76
CA HIS A 93 -5.49 -6.17 -12.98
C HIS A 93 -4.29 -6.88 -13.64
N PHE A 94 -4.50 -7.52 -14.80
CA PHE A 94 -3.48 -8.34 -15.44
C PHE A 94 -3.02 -7.81 -16.81
N HIS A 95 -2.88 -6.50 -16.99
CA HIS A 95 -2.01 -5.97 -18.03
C HIS A 95 -0.54 -6.22 -17.65
N ALA A 96 0.32 -6.39 -18.66
CA ALA A 96 1.70 -6.84 -18.50
C ALA A 96 2.52 -5.99 -17.51
N ASP A 97 2.32 -4.69 -17.54
CA ASP A 97 3.00 -3.70 -16.72
C ASP A 97 2.61 -3.73 -15.23
N HIS A 98 1.60 -4.52 -14.85
CA HIS A 98 1.16 -4.67 -13.47
C HIS A 98 1.59 -5.98 -12.81
N TYR A 99 1.94 -7.04 -13.58
CA TYR A 99 2.17 -8.35 -12.95
C TYR A 99 3.41 -9.12 -13.41
N LEU A 100 4.04 -8.78 -14.54
CA LEU A 100 5.12 -9.63 -15.07
C LEU A 100 6.34 -9.74 -14.15
N GLY A 101 6.56 -8.79 -13.26
CA GLY A 101 7.64 -8.85 -12.27
C GLY A 101 7.49 -9.96 -11.25
N ILE A 102 6.27 -10.48 -11.05
CA ILE A 102 6.00 -11.53 -10.06
C ILE A 102 6.76 -12.82 -10.36
N ILE A 103 6.99 -13.13 -11.63
CA ILE A 103 7.66 -14.35 -12.07
C ILE A 103 9.07 -14.43 -11.50
N GLY A 104 9.87 -13.39 -11.72
CA GLY A 104 11.23 -13.29 -11.17
C GLY A 104 11.26 -13.11 -9.66
N PHE A 105 10.30 -12.37 -9.12
CA PHE A 105 10.18 -12.13 -7.69
C PHE A 105 9.97 -13.43 -6.90
N LEU A 106 9.04 -14.29 -7.32
CA LEU A 106 8.79 -15.59 -6.67
C LEU A 106 10.03 -16.50 -6.70
N ARG A 107 10.77 -16.53 -7.81
CA ARG A 107 12.02 -17.32 -7.92
C ARG A 107 13.07 -16.82 -6.93
N THR A 108 13.22 -15.50 -6.81
CA THR A 108 14.14 -14.90 -5.83
C THR A 108 13.75 -15.25 -4.40
N LEU A 109 12.48 -15.19 -4.04
CA LEU A 109 12.01 -15.59 -2.72
C LEU A 109 12.34 -17.06 -2.41
N GLY A 110 12.16 -17.96 -3.39
CA GLY A 110 12.56 -19.36 -3.26
C GLY A 110 14.07 -19.54 -3.03
N MET A 111 14.91 -18.83 -3.80
CA MET A 111 16.37 -18.84 -3.60
C MET A 111 16.78 -18.24 -2.25
N MET A 112 16.01 -17.31 -1.70
CA MET A 112 16.25 -16.75 -0.36
C MET A 112 15.72 -17.64 0.77
N GLY A 113 15.20 -18.83 0.46
CA GLY A 113 14.75 -19.80 1.46
C GLY A 113 13.37 -19.49 2.06
N ARG A 114 12.49 -18.82 1.31
CA ARG A 114 11.11 -18.65 1.78
C ARG A 114 10.42 -20.00 1.95
N GLU A 115 9.80 -20.22 3.09
CA GLU A 115 8.97 -21.40 3.39
C GLU A 115 7.48 -21.03 3.57
N GLN A 116 7.21 -19.79 4.00
CA GLN A 116 5.87 -19.32 4.29
C GLN A 116 5.04 -19.16 3.00
N PRO A 117 3.74 -19.50 3.03
CA PRO A 117 2.85 -19.29 1.90
C PRO A 117 2.90 -17.84 1.38
N MET A 118 2.83 -17.67 0.05
CA MET A 118 2.63 -16.39 -0.61
C MET A 118 1.16 -16.27 -0.99
N HIS A 119 0.48 -15.32 -0.37
CA HIS A 119 -0.91 -15.01 -0.73
C HIS A 119 -0.94 -13.99 -1.86
N MET A 120 -1.60 -14.32 -2.95
CA MET A 120 -1.78 -13.42 -4.10
C MET A 120 -3.26 -13.23 -4.39
N TYR A 121 -3.68 -11.99 -4.40
CA TYR A 121 -5.07 -11.56 -4.60
C TYR A 121 -5.19 -10.80 -5.92
N GLY A 122 -6.30 -10.93 -6.62
CA GLY A 122 -6.58 -10.16 -7.83
C GLY A 122 -8.01 -10.32 -8.33
N PRO A 123 -8.41 -9.58 -9.37
CA PRO A 123 -9.75 -9.69 -9.95
C PRO A 123 -10.03 -11.08 -10.56
N PRO A 124 -11.28 -11.37 -10.94
CA PRO A 124 -11.60 -12.58 -11.70
C PRO A 124 -10.65 -12.77 -12.89
N THR A 125 -10.14 -13.99 -13.07
CA THR A 125 -9.02 -14.45 -13.92
C THR A 125 -7.66 -14.53 -13.23
N ALA A 126 -7.53 -14.01 -12.00
CA ALA A 126 -6.29 -14.08 -11.23
C ALA A 126 -5.73 -15.50 -11.13
N ARG A 127 -6.59 -16.47 -10.78
CA ARG A 127 -6.18 -17.88 -10.68
C ARG A 127 -5.55 -18.39 -11.97
N ARG A 128 -6.16 -18.10 -13.12
CA ARG A 128 -5.66 -18.55 -14.41
C ARG A 128 -4.34 -17.91 -14.79
N VAL A 129 -4.23 -16.59 -14.67
CA VAL A 129 -3.02 -15.85 -15.06
C VAL A 129 -1.86 -16.14 -14.09
N LEU A 130 -2.11 -16.07 -12.80
CA LEU A 130 -1.08 -16.29 -11.79
C LEU A 130 -0.65 -17.75 -11.72
N HIS A 131 -1.55 -18.72 -11.96
CA HIS A 131 -1.17 -20.11 -12.08
C HIS A 131 -0.14 -20.32 -13.21
N GLN A 132 -0.34 -19.69 -14.37
CA GLN A 132 0.63 -19.75 -15.46
C GLN A 132 1.97 -19.09 -15.06
N ALA A 133 1.93 -17.92 -14.42
CA ALA A 133 3.12 -17.22 -13.95
C ALA A 133 3.93 -18.03 -12.92
N VAL A 134 3.25 -18.68 -11.97
CA VAL A 134 3.87 -19.53 -10.94
C VAL A 134 4.56 -20.74 -11.56
N HIS A 135 3.97 -21.34 -12.60
CA HIS A 135 4.47 -22.55 -13.25
C HIS A 135 5.33 -22.27 -14.51
N LEU A 136 5.65 -21.01 -14.75
CA LEU A 136 6.53 -20.65 -15.88
C LEU A 136 7.98 -21.07 -15.58
N GLY A 137 8.55 -21.85 -16.49
CA GLY A 137 9.91 -22.37 -16.37
C GLY A 137 9.92 -23.84 -15.93
N VAL A 138 11.13 -24.34 -15.63
CA VAL A 138 11.37 -25.76 -15.33
C VAL A 138 11.40 -26.07 -13.83
N GLU A 139 11.58 -25.07 -12.99
CA GLU A 139 11.71 -25.22 -11.54
C GLU A 139 10.40 -24.96 -10.82
N ALA A 140 10.05 -25.87 -9.91
CA ALA A 140 8.95 -25.63 -8.98
C ALA A 140 9.38 -24.63 -7.90
N LEU A 141 8.42 -23.87 -7.38
CA LEU A 141 8.65 -23.02 -6.21
C LEU A 141 8.84 -23.88 -4.95
N ALA A 142 9.77 -23.47 -4.09
CA ALA A 142 10.06 -24.17 -2.83
C ALA A 142 9.02 -23.88 -1.71
N PHE A 143 8.07 -22.97 -1.94
CA PHE A 143 7.06 -22.58 -0.95
C PHE A 143 5.66 -22.55 -1.59
N PRO A 144 4.59 -22.70 -0.78
CA PRO A 144 3.23 -22.66 -1.27
C PRO A 144 2.85 -21.28 -1.81
N VAL A 145 2.03 -21.25 -2.87
CA VAL A 145 1.42 -20.04 -3.41
C VAL A 145 -0.10 -20.20 -3.37
N GLU A 146 -0.76 -19.28 -2.70
CA GLU A 146 -2.22 -19.27 -2.56
C GLU A 146 -2.83 -18.15 -3.41
N LEU A 147 -3.68 -18.55 -4.37
CA LEU A 147 -4.29 -17.66 -5.35
C LEU A 147 -5.76 -17.39 -5.00
N HIS A 148 -6.09 -16.14 -4.83
CA HIS A 148 -7.42 -15.68 -4.42
C HIS A 148 -7.99 -14.71 -5.46
N GLU A 149 -9.22 -14.96 -5.90
CA GLU A 149 -9.97 -14.04 -6.74
C GLU A 149 -10.89 -13.19 -5.87
N LEU A 150 -10.84 -11.88 -6.08
CA LEU A 150 -11.67 -10.89 -5.41
C LEU A 150 -12.61 -10.22 -6.41
N LYS A 151 -13.78 -9.80 -5.93
CA LYS A 151 -14.77 -9.01 -6.66
C LYS A 151 -15.02 -7.71 -5.92
N ASP A 152 -15.74 -6.80 -6.56
CA ASP A 152 -16.22 -5.58 -5.91
C ASP A 152 -16.97 -5.91 -4.61
N GLY A 153 -16.57 -5.26 -3.51
CA GLY A 153 -17.11 -5.46 -2.17
C GLY A 153 -16.44 -6.56 -1.34
N ASP A 154 -15.60 -7.41 -1.93
CA ASP A 154 -14.84 -8.40 -1.17
C ASP A 154 -13.77 -7.72 -0.30
N SER A 155 -13.35 -8.40 0.75
CA SER A 155 -12.33 -7.87 1.66
C SER A 155 -11.42 -8.96 2.22
N VAL A 156 -10.20 -8.56 2.54
CA VAL A 156 -9.18 -9.39 3.17
C VAL A 156 -8.84 -8.78 4.52
N ARG A 157 -9.25 -9.46 5.60
CA ARG A 157 -8.95 -9.05 6.97
C ARG A 157 -7.52 -9.40 7.34
N ARG A 158 -6.81 -8.46 7.93
CA ARG A 158 -5.46 -8.60 8.50
C ARG A 158 -5.47 -8.13 9.96
N ASN A 159 -4.34 -8.27 10.62
CA ASN A 159 -4.23 -7.81 12.01
C ASN A 159 -4.22 -6.28 12.09
N GLY A 160 -5.28 -5.69 12.62
CA GLY A 160 -5.41 -4.24 12.80
C GLY A 160 -5.88 -3.46 11.58
N TYR A 161 -6.12 -4.11 10.42
CA TYR A 161 -6.62 -3.45 9.21
C TYR A 161 -7.36 -4.41 8.28
N THR A 162 -8.05 -3.85 7.30
CA THR A 162 -8.73 -4.60 6.23
C THR A 162 -8.37 -4.01 4.87
N VAL A 163 -8.13 -4.86 3.88
CA VAL A 163 -8.00 -4.46 2.47
C VAL A 163 -9.32 -4.79 1.77
N HIS A 164 -10.03 -3.78 1.29
CA HIS A 164 -11.27 -3.93 0.54
C HIS A 164 -11.00 -3.81 -0.95
N ALA A 165 -11.62 -4.67 -1.75
CA ALA A 165 -11.60 -4.61 -3.20
C ALA A 165 -12.76 -3.75 -3.71
N VAL A 166 -12.48 -2.88 -4.68
CA VAL A 166 -13.43 -1.94 -5.28
C VAL A 166 -13.40 -2.11 -6.78
N GLY A 167 -14.54 -2.44 -7.39
CA GLY A 167 -14.65 -2.52 -8.85
C GLY A 167 -14.44 -1.16 -9.50
N VAL A 168 -13.58 -1.10 -10.51
CA VAL A 168 -13.23 0.11 -11.25
C VAL A 168 -13.53 -0.02 -12.75
N ASP A 169 -13.53 1.11 -13.47
CA ASP A 169 -13.90 1.15 -14.90
C ASP A 169 -12.67 1.05 -15.80
N HIS A 170 -12.31 -0.17 -16.17
CA HIS A 170 -11.19 -0.44 -17.08
C HIS A 170 -11.58 -1.41 -18.20
N ARG A 171 -10.66 -1.66 -19.16
CA ARG A 171 -10.91 -2.50 -20.35
C ARG A 171 -11.04 -3.99 -20.00
N ILE A 172 -10.45 -4.42 -18.92
CA ILE A 172 -10.50 -5.79 -18.39
C ILE A 172 -10.96 -5.76 -16.94
N ASN A 173 -11.22 -6.92 -16.34
CA ASN A 173 -11.52 -7.00 -14.92
C ASN A 173 -10.43 -6.31 -14.12
N ALA A 174 -10.79 -5.27 -13.40
CA ALA A 174 -9.86 -4.46 -12.61
C ALA A 174 -10.47 -4.07 -11.26
N LEU A 175 -9.59 -3.94 -10.27
CA LEU A 175 -9.93 -3.55 -8.91
C LEU A 175 -9.05 -2.37 -8.47
N GLY A 176 -9.66 -1.42 -7.79
CA GLY A 176 -8.97 -0.58 -6.85
C GLY A 176 -8.97 -1.23 -5.46
N TYR A 177 -8.18 -0.69 -4.55
CA TYR A 177 -8.09 -1.20 -3.19
C TYR A 177 -8.20 -0.09 -2.15
N VAL A 178 -8.87 -0.41 -1.04
CA VAL A 178 -8.91 0.44 0.14
C VAL A 178 -8.27 -0.30 1.30
N LEU A 179 -7.14 0.18 1.79
CA LEU A 179 -6.57 -0.25 3.05
C LEU A 179 -7.14 0.65 4.15
N ALA A 180 -7.94 0.06 5.02
CA ALA A 180 -8.57 0.73 6.15
C ALA A 180 -8.08 0.13 7.46
N GLU A 181 -7.41 0.92 8.28
CA GLU A 181 -7.05 0.51 9.64
C GLU A 181 -8.27 0.51 10.55
N ASP A 182 -8.20 -0.29 11.59
CA ASP A 182 -9.21 -0.29 12.64
C ASP A 182 -9.20 1.04 13.41
N ASP A 183 -10.36 1.39 13.92
CA ASP A 183 -10.45 2.51 14.84
C ASP A 183 -9.63 2.25 16.10
N ARG A 184 -8.99 3.28 16.58
CA ARG A 184 -8.17 3.23 17.80
C ARG A 184 -8.95 3.71 19.00
N PRO A 185 -8.70 3.18 20.21
CA PRO A 185 -9.29 3.71 21.43
C PRO A 185 -9.06 5.21 21.54
N GLY A 186 -10.02 5.88 22.15
CA GLY A 186 -9.92 7.30 22.49
C GLY A 186 -8.72 7.60 23.40
N ARG A 187 -8.37 8.86 23.50
CA ARG A 187 -7.30 9.29 24.42
C ARG A 187 -7.67 8.95 25.85
N PHE A 188 -6.74 8.30 26.56
CA PHE A 188 -6.92 7.98 27.97
C PHE A 188 -6.79 9.24 28.82
N ASN A 189 -7.80 9.49 29.67
CA ASN A 189 -7.83 10.61 30.60
C ASN A 189 -7.27 10.18 31.94
N VAL A 190 -5.99 10.43 32.16
CA VAL A 190 -5.26 10.08 33.39
C VAL A 190 -5.88 10.74 34.61
N GLU A 191 -6.25 12.02 34.52
CA GLU A 191 -6.81 12.77 35.67
C GLU A 191 -8.17 12.22 36.09
N LYS A 192 -9.01 11.88 35.09
CA LYS A 192 -10.32 11.27 35.36
C LYS A 192 -10.16 9.86 35.96
N ALA A 193 -9.19 9.06 35.48
CA ALA A 193 -8.91 7.74 36.03
C ALA A 193 -8.48 7.83 37.50
N LYS A 194 -7.58 8.76 37.83
CA LYS A 194 -7.15 9.03 39.23
C LYS A 194 -8.32 9.50 40.09
N ALA A 195 -9.16 10.40 39.58
CA ALA A 195 -10.33 10.89 40.29
C ALA A 195 -11.36 9.78 40.60
N LEU A 196 -11.42 8.74 39.76
CA LEU A 196 -12.22 7.54 39.97
C LEU A 196 -11.54 6.50 40.88
N GLY A 197 -10.37 6.81 41.45
CA GLY A 197 -9.66 5.94 42.36
C GLY A 197 -8.78 4.86 41.72
N VAL A 198 -8.61 4.89 40.37
CA VAL A 198 -7.75 3.91 39.69
C VAL A 198 -6.29 4.25 40.00
N PRO A 199 -5.51 3.33 40.59
CA PRO A 199 -4.10 3.56 40.87
C PRO A 199 -3.27 3.62 39.58
N SER A 200 -2.29 4.49 39.52
CA SER A 200 -1.37 4.54 38.38
C SER A 200 -0.60 3.22 38.27
N GLY A 201 -0.64 2.58 37.10
CA GLY A 201 0.03 1.32 36.88
C GLY A 201 -0.67 0.41 35.87
N PRO A 202 -0.62 -0.91 36.06
CA PRO A 202 -1.15 -1.89 35.08
C PRO A 202 -2.65 -1.69 34.74
N ASP A 203 -3.45 -1.19 35.67
CA ASP A 203 -4.88 -0.98 35.46
C ASP A 203 -5.19 0.11 34.44
N PHE A 204 -4.32 1.13 34.32
CA PHE A 204 -4.43 2.09 33.22
C PHE A 204 -4.30 1.38 31.86
N GLY A 205 -3.36 0.44 31.75
CA GLY A 205 -3.18 -0.35 30.54
C GLY A 205 -4.38 -1.27 30.24
N ARG A 206 -5.02 -1.84 31.26
CA ARG A 206 -6.23 -2.65 31.12
C ARG A 206 -7.38 -1.82 30.57
N LEU A 207 -7.64 -0.66 31.16
CA LEU A 207 -8.67 0.28 30.71
C LEU A 207 -8.40 0.77 29.27
N GLN A 208 -7.12 1.04 28.93
CA GLN A 208 -6.75 1.41 27.55
C GLN A 208 -7.02 0.31 26.52
N ARG A 209 -6.91 -0.96 26.93
CA ARG A 209 -7.23 -2.11 26.08
C ARG A 209 -8.71 -2.49 26.03
N GLY A 210 -9.57 -1.72 26.72
CA GLY A 210 -11.02 -1.96 26.71
C GLY A 210 -11.49 -2.90 27.83
N GLU A 211 -10.65 -3.20 28.82
CA GLU A 211 -10.97 -4.04 29.97
C GLU A 211 -11.48 -3.18 31.14
N ALA A 212 -12.58 -3.57 31.78
CA ALA A 212 -13.02 -2.95 33.01
C ALA A 212 -12.10 -3.32 34.19
N VAL A 213 -11.97 -2.42 35.15
CA VAL A 213 -11.15 -2.60 36.37
C VAL A 213 -12.06 -2.46 37.60
N THR A 214 -12.04 -3.47 38.49
CA THR A 214 -12.74 -3.40 39.77
C THR A 214 -11.74 -3.01 40.87
N LEU A 215 -12.03 -1.93 41.57
CA LEU A 215 -11.23 -1.39 42.66
C LEU A 215 -11.41 -2.18 43.97
N ALA A 216 -10.57 -1.93 44.94
CA ALA A 216 -10.61 -2.62 46.24
C ALA A 216 -11.91 -2.39 47.04
N ASP A 217 -12.61 -1.26 46.78
CA ASP A 217 -13.90 -0.90 47.40
C ASP A 217 -15.08 -1.53 46.68
N GLY A 218 -14.87 -2.34 45.61
CA GLY A 218 -15.87 -2.96 44.79
C GLY A 218 -16.39 -2.10 43.65
N THR A 219 -15.92 -0.85 43.52
CA THR A 219 -16.29 0.05 42.40
C THR A 219 -15.71 -0.47 41.11
N THR A 220 -16.48 -0.57 40.02
CA THR A 220 -16.00 -0.95 38.70
C THR A 220 -15.89 0.26 37.80
N VAL A 221 -14.68 0.55 37.35
CA VAL A 221 -14.36 1.58 36.37
C VAL A 221 -14.30 0.96 34.99
N ARG A 222 -15.05 1.51 34.03
CA ARG A 222 -15.10 1.01 32.68
C ARG A 222 -14.26 1.86 31.72
N PRO A 223 -13.85 1.30 30.56
CA PRO A 223 -13.10 2.05 29.55
C PRO A 223 -13.76 3.37 29.15
N GLU A 224 -15.08 3.38 28.94
CA GLU A 224 -15.85 4.57 28.56
C GLU A 224 -15.83 5.69 29.60
N ASP A 225 -15.53 5.36 30.85
CA ASP A 225 -15.40 6.36 31.93
C ASP A 225 -14.12 7.20 31.79
N VAL A 226 -13.08 6.64 31.14
CA VAL A 226 -11.73 7.23 31.11
C VAL A 226 -11.15 7.39 29.70
N LEU A 227 -11.79 6.80 28.70
CA LEU A 227 -11.41 6.98 27.29
C LEU A 227 -12.27 8.08 26.65
N GLY A 228 -11.66 8.88 25.82
CA GLY A 228 -12.37 9.79 24.93
C GLY A 228 -13.05 9.05 23.79
N ALA A 229 -13.60 9.79 22.82
CA ALA A 229 -14.15 9.21 21.60
C ALA A 229 -13.10 8.38 20.84
N ALA A 230 -13.52 7.28 20.21
CA ALA A 230 -12.67 6.49 19.33
C ALA A 230 -12.07 7.38 18.23
N ARG A 231 -10.81 7.10 17.88
CA ARG A 231 -10.08 7.82 16.83
C ARG A 231 -10.04 6.97 15.59
N GLY A 232 -10.52 7.51 14.47
CA GLY A 232 -10.58 6.78 13.23
C GLY A 232 -9.21 6.24 12.77
N GLY A 233 -9.18 5.03 12.25
CA GLY A 233 -8.05 4.45 11.55
C GLY A 233 -7.72 5.21 10.27
N ARG A 234 -6.49 5.07 9.77
CA ARG A 234 -6.08 5.67 8.47
C ARG A 234 -6.72 4.92 7.32
N ARG A 235 -7.01 5.68 6.25
CA ARG A 235 -7.63 5.15 5.04
C ARG A 235 -6.80 5.52 3.82
N LEU A 236 -6.17 4.52 3.21
CA LEU A 236 -5.42 4.62 1.97
C LEU A 236 -6.26 4.02 0.83
N VAL A 237 -6.40 4.74 -0.26
CA VAL A 237 -7.10 4.27 -1.46
C VAL A 237 -6.15 4.24 -2.65
N ILE A 238 -6.14 3.14 -3.39
CA ILE A 238 -5.34 2.89 -4.58
C ILE A 238 -6.30 2.62 -5.72
N SER A 239 -6.28 3.44 -6.77
CA SER A 239 -7.25 3.34 -7.85
C SER A 239 -7.06 2.11 -8.74
N GLY A 240 -5.80 1.67 -8.96
CA GLY A 240 -5.47 0.89 -10.15
C GLY A 240 -5.75 1.71 -11.42
N ASP A 241 -5.78 1.06 -12.58
CA ASP A 241 -6.12 1.71 -13.85
C ASP A 241 -7.63 1.85 -13.99
N THR A 242 -8.09 3.05 -14.29
CA THR A 242 -9.53 3.32 -14.30
C THR A 242 -9.89 4.63 -15.01
N ARG A 243 -11.06 4.65 -15.63
CA ARG A 243 -11.80 5.90 -15.81
C ARG A 243 -12.37 6.37 -14.48
N PRO A 244 -12.66 7.68 -14.31
CA PRO A 244 -13.43 8.14 -13.16
C PRO A 244 -14.74 7.34 -13.04
N CYS A 245 -14.96 6.74 -11.87
CA CYS A 245 -16.15 5.93 -11.64
C CYS A 245 -16.70 6.15 -10.22
N ALA A 246 -18.03 6.02 -10.10
CA ALA A 246 -18.73 6.29 -8.86
C ALA A 246 -18.35 5.33 -7.72
N SER A 247 -17.97 4.07 -8.03
CA SER A 247 -17.52 3.09 -7.03
C SER A 247 -16.25 3.56 -6.34
N LEU A 248 -15.24 4.00 -7.11
CA LEU A 248 -13.98 4.51 -6.57
C LEU A 248 -14.18 5.82 -5.80
N THR A 249 -14.98 6.76 -6.32
CA THR A 249 -15.29 8.03 -5.63
C THR A 249 -15.92 7.77 -4.25
N ARG A 250 -16.90 6.85 -4.18
CA ARG A 250 -17.48 6.46 -2.88
C ARG A 250 -16.46 5.78 -1.96
N ALA A 251 -15.64 4.88 -2.51
CA ALA A 251 -14.61 4.18 -1.75
C ALA A 251 -13.52 5.12 -1.22
N ALA A 252 -13.24 6.21 -1.94
CA ALA A 252 -12.26 7.23 -1.55
C ALA A 252 -12.83 8.30 -0.60
N LYS A 253 -14.10 8.18 -0.18
CA LYS A 253 -14.72 9.18 0.72
C LYS A 253 -13.88 9.38 1.98
N ASP A 254 -13.50 10.63 2.24
CA ASP A 254 -12.72 11.09 3.40
C ASP A 254 -11.39 10.33 3.60
N ALA A 255 -10.81 9.78 2.51
CA ALA A 255 -9.53 9.09 2.56
C ALA A 255 -8.40 10.02 3.02
N ASP A 256 -7.47 9.49 3.82
CA ASP A 256 -6.25 10.24 4.20
C ASP A 256 -5.33 10.41 3.00
N LEU A 257 -5.30 9.40 2.13
CA LEU A 257 -4.56 9.43 0.88
C LEU A 257 -5.31 8.68 -0.22
N LEU A 258 -5.52 9.35 -1.35
CA LEU A 258 -5.91 8.74 -2.61
C LEU A 258 -4.68 8.70 -3.52
N ILE A 259 -4.28 7.50 -3.95
CA ILE A 259 -3.34 7.26 -5.04
C ILE A 259 -4.17 6.96 -6.27
N HIS A 260 -4.09 7.81 -7.28
CA HIS A 260 -4.90 7.69 -8.49
C HIS A 260 -4.02 7.69 -9.73
N GLU A 261 -4.34 6.83 -10.70
CA GLU A 261 -3.72 6.89 -12.01
C GLU A 261 -3.99 8.22 -12.68
N SER A 262 -3.05 8.67 -13.49
CA SER A 262 -3.12 9.93 -14.24
C SER A 262 -2.29 9.82 -15.52
N THR A 263 -2.65 8.81 -16.29
CA THR A 263 -1.89 8.40 -17.48
C THR A 263 -1.77 9.53 -18.49
N PHE A 264 -2.76 10.42 -18.56
CA PHE A 264 -2.90 11.43 -19.62
C PHE A 264 -3.05 12.87 -19.09
N SER A 265 -2.70 13.83 -19.94
CA SER A 265 -3.09 15.24 -19.78
C SER A 265 -4.45 15.50 -20.41
N ASP A 266 -5.04 16.69 -20.16
CA ASP A 266 -6.35 17.07 -20.72
C ASP A 266 -6.38 17.07 -22.26
N ASP A 267 -5.29 17.41 -22.93
CA ASP A 267 -5.21 17.39 -24.40
C ASP A 267 -5.33 15.96 -24.96
N GLU A 268 -5.12 14.97 -24.13
CA GLU A 268 -5.20 13.54 -24.46
C GLU A 268 -6.50 12.91 -23.97
N GLN A 269 -7.52 13.72 -23.63
CA GLN A 269 -8.82 13.25 -23.09
C GLN A 269 -9.47 12.18 -23.94
N ALA A 270 -9.46 12.32 -25.28
CA ALA A 270 -10.03 11.34 -26.18
C ALA A 270 -9.36 9.98 -26.05
N ARG A 271 -8.02 9.98 -25.89
CA ARG A 271 -7.23 8.76 -25.68
C ARG A 271 -7.50 8.15 -24.31
N ALA A 272 -7.63 8.97 -23.27
CA ALA A 272 -7.99 8.51 -21.93
C ALA A 272 -9.32 7.76 -21.94
N VAL A 273 -10.32 8.27 -22.65
CA VAL A 273 -11.63 7.61 -22.84
C VAL A 273 -11.48 6.30 -23.61
N GLU A 274 -10.77 6.31 -24.75
CA GLU A 274 -10.58 5.14 -25.61
C GLU A 274 -9.86 4.00 -24.87
N THR A 275 -8.82 4.32 -24.12
CA THR A 275 -7.99 3.33 -23.42
C THR A 275 -8.48 3.00 -22.02
N ARG A 276 -9.54 3.64 -21.54
CA ARG A 276 -10.11 3.47 -20.19
C ARG A 276 -9.14 3.84 -19.07
N HIS A 277 -8.47 4.99 -19.25
CA HIS A 277 -7.60 5.64 -18.25
C HIS A 277 -8.12 7.03 -17.88
N SER A 278 -7.51 7.67 -16.90
CA SER A 278 -7.85 9.01 -16.43
C SER A 278 -6.83 10.05 -16.89
N THR A 279 -7.30 11.29 -17.04
CA THR A 279 -6.42 12.46 -17.05
C THR A 279 -6.11 12.90 -15.61
N ALA A 280 -5.05 13.68 -15.44
CA ALA A 280 -4.68 14.23 -14.12
C ALA A 280 -5.80 15.11 -13.52
N ARG A 281 -6.52 15.89 -14.35
CA ARG A 281 -7.70 16.66 -13.91
C ARG A 281 -8.83 15.74 -13.44
N GLU A 282 -9.09 14.65 -14.15
CA GLU A 282 -10.11 13.69 -13.77
C GLU A 282 -9.79 12.99 -12.44
N ALA A 283 -8.52 12.61 -12.23
CA ALA A 283 -8.05 12.07 -10.96
C ALA A 283 -8.26 13.08 -9.80
N ALA A 284 -7.94 14.35 -10.06
CA ALA A 284 -8.13 15.46 -9.12
C ALA A 284 -9.61 15.71 -8.82
N ARG A 285 -10.50 15.58 -9.82
CA ARG A 285 -11.95 15.67 -9.63
C ARG A 285 -12.46 14.55 -8.71
N VAL A 286 -12.01 13.31 -8.91
CA VAL A 286 -12.34 12.19 -8.01
C VAL A 286 -11.90 12.50 -6.58
N ALA A 287 -10.68 13.03 -6.37
CA ALA A 287 -10.18 13.41 -5.05
C ALA A 287 -11.04 14.50 -4.39
N ARG A 288 -11.44 15.53 -5.15
CA ARG A 288 -12.30 16.61 -4.67
C ARG A 288 -13.70 16.11 -4.30
N GLU A 289 -14.32 15.30 -5.15
CA GLU A 289 -15.67 14.78 -4.93
C GLU A 289 -15.71 13.78 -3.77
N ALA A 290 -14.65 13.02 -3.58
CA ALA A 290 -14.50 12.10 -2.45
C ALA A 290 -14.16 12.83 -1.14
N GLY A 291 -13.72 14.08 -1.16
CA GLY A 291 -13.20 14.76 0.03
C GLY A 291 -11.88 14.14 0.53
N ALA A 292 -11.10 13.53 -0.35
CA ALA A 292 -9.80 12.99 0.02
C ALA A 292 -8.89 14.09 0.56
N ARG A 293 -8.09 13.78 1.59
CA ARG A 293 -7.22 14.78 2.26
C ARG A 293 -5.94 15.07 1.48
N ARG A 294 -5.44 14.09 0.73
CA ARG A 294 -4.24 14.19 -0.11
C ARG A 294 -4.43 13.33 -1.36
N LEU A 295 -3.91 13.81 -2.48
CA LEU A 295 -3.87 13.10 -3.76
C LEU A 295 -2.44 12.86 -4.19
N ILE A 296 -2.13 11.64 -4.63
CA ILE A 296 -0.90 11.33 -5.37
C ILE A 296 -1.28 10.79 -6.73
N LEU A 297 -0.71 11.41 -7.76
CA LEU A 297 -0.85 11.01 -9.15
C LEU A 297 0.25 10.02 -9.50
N THR A 298 -0.11 8.90 -10.15
CA THR A 298 0.83 7.85 -10.57
C THR A 298 0.45 7.29 -11.93
N HIS A 299 1.15 6.28 -12.42
CA HIS A 299 0.89 5.60 -13.68
C HIS A 299 0.91 6.58 -14.86
N LEU A 300 2.05 7.26 -15.03
CA LEU A 300 2.20 8.30 -16.03
C LEU A 300 2.60 7.72 -17.38
N SER A 301 2.00 8.22 -18.47
CA SER A 301 2.48 7.96 -19.82
C SER A 301 3.94 8.37 -19.96
N SER A 302 4.73 7.61 -20.72
CA SER A 302 6.13 7.92 -21.04
C SER A 302 6.34 9.32 -21.63
N ARG A 303 5.28 9.97 -22.15
CA ARG A 303 5.32 11.37 -22.62
C ARG A 303 5.55 12.37 -21.49
N HIS A 304 5.21 11.99 -20.25
CA HIS A 304 5.36 12.81 -19.06
C HIS A 304 6.48 12.31 -18.13
N ASP A 305 7.40 11.50 -18.67
CA ASP A 305 8.48 10.86 -17.91
C ASP A 305 9.37 11.85 -17.17
N THR A 306 9.91 12.81 -17.91
CA THR A 306 10.89 13.78 -17.38
C THR A 306 10.26 15.04 -16.84
N ASP A 307 9.07 15.44 -17.34
CA ASP A 307 8.36 16.64 -16.91
C ASP A 307 6.86 16.40 -16.73
N PRO A 308 6.42 16.04 -15.52
CA PRO A 308 5.02 15.91 -15.19
C PRO A 308 4.35 17.22 -14.75
N SER A 309 5.00 18.38 -14.91
CA SER A 309 4.51 19.67 -14.41
C SER A 309 3.14 20.03 -14.96
N LYS A 310 2.87 19.69 -16.23
CA LYS A 310 1.56 19.87 -16.87
C LYS A 310 0.45 19.10 -16.16
N LEU A 311 0.69 17.82 -15.84
CA LEU A 311 -0.28 16.99 -15.10
C LEU A 311 -0.56 17.59 -13.72
N LEU A 312 0.49 17.99 -13.03
CA LEU A 312 0.37 18.62 -11.71
C LEU A 312 -0.40 19.93 -11.75
N ALA A 313 -0.16 20.77 -12.74
CA ALA A 313 -0.88 22.03 -12.93
C ALA A 313 -2.38 21.79 -13.15
N GLN A 314 -2.75 20.89 -14.06
CA GLN A 314 -4.13 20.54 -14.35
C GLN A 314 -4.86 19.95 -13.12
N ALA A 315 -4.18 19.13 -12.34
CA ALA A 315 -4.75 18.58 -11.11
C ALA A 315 -4.99 19.68 -10.06
N ARG A 316 -4.05 20.65 -9.90
CA ARG A 316 -4.17 21.76 -8.95
C ARG A 316 -5.28 22.76 -9.30
N GLU A 317 -5.65 22.86 -10.57
CA GLU A 317 -6.80 23.66 -10.97
C GLU A 317 -8.11 23.07 -10.41
N GLU A 318 -8.22 21.76 -10.36
CA GLU A 318 -9.42 21.03 -9.97
C GLU A 318 -9.49 20.71 -8.45
N TYR A 319 -8.35 20.32 -7.85
CA TYR A 319 -8.28 19.93 -6.44
C TYR A 319 -7.39 20.89 -5.65
N LYS A 320 -7.93 21.48 -4.57
CA LYS A 320 -7.22 22.51 -3.77
C LYS A 320 -6.48 21.91 -2.56
N GLY A 321 -6.63 20.63 -2.29
CA GLY A 321 -5.84 19.94 -1.28
C GLY A 321 -4.41 19.64 -1.75
N PRO A 322 -3.59 19.04 -0.88
CA PRO A 322 -2.23 18.62 -1.23
C PRO A 322 -2.23 17.61 -2.37
N VAL A 323 -1.56 17.93 -3.47
CA VAL A 323 -1.39 17.07 -4.63
C VAL A 323 0.07 16.99 -5.07
N GLU A 324 0.52 15.78 -5.36
CA GLU A 324 1.89 15.46 -5.76
C GLU A 324 1.88 14.43 -6.89
N VAL A 325 2.87 14.48 -7.76
CA VAL A 325 3.11 13.42 -8.76
C VAL A 325 4.15 12.46 -8.20
N ALA A 326 3.80 11.17 -8.17
CA ALA A 326 4.73 10.14 -7.74
C ALA A 326 5.94 10.03 -8.67
N HIS A 327 7.06 9.66 -8.08
CA HIS A 327 8.26 9.22 -8.77
C HIS A 327 8.77 7.93 -8.12
N ASP A 328 9.58 7.18 -8.84
CA ASP A 328 10.17 5.96 -8.31
C ASP A 328 11.01 6.25 -7.06
N GLY A 329 10.74 5.51 -6.00
CA GLY A 329 11.38 5.69 -4.70
C GLY A 329 10.74 6.77 -3.81
N LEU A 330 9.69 7.46 -4.27
CA LEU A 330 8.91 8.31 -3.37
C LEU A 330 8.43 7.46 -2.20
N THR A 331 8.84 7.87 -1.01
CA THR A 331 8.48 7.21 0.24
C THR A 331 7.80 8.20 1.16
N LEU A 332 6.66 7.82 1.70
CA LEU A 332 5.91 8.66 2.65
C LEU A 332 5.30 7.80 3.76
N GLU A 333 5.15 8.42 4.90
CA GLU A 333 4.41 7.86 6.03
C GLU A 333 3.09 8.62 6.18
N LEU A 334 1.99 7.88 6.32
CA LEU A 334 0.71 8.48 6.68
C LEU A 334 0.68 8.70 8.20
N PRO A 335 0.52 9.96 8.65
CA PRO A 335 0.37 10.22 10.08
C PRO A 335 -0.94 9.66 10.59
N LEU A 336 -0.98 9.33 11.87
CA LEU A 336 -2.22 8.98 12.55
C LEU A 336 -3.17 10.19 12.60
N ARG A 337 -4.46 9.92 12.50
CA ARG A 337 -5.48 10.94 12.77
C ARG A 337 -5.48 11.30 14.25
N ASP A 338 -5.55 12.59 14.56
CA ASP A 338 -5.67 13.11 15.94
C ASP A 338 -7.02 12.80 16.59
#